data_d14137d6988746f83efabd8221e8af86
#
_entry.id   d14137d6988746f83efabd8221e8af86
#
_cell.length_a   1.000
_cell.length_b   1.000
_cell.length_c   1.000
_cell.angle_alpha   90.00
_cell.angle_beta   90.00
_cell.angle_gamma   90.00
#
_symmetry.space_group_name_H-M   'P 1'
#
loop_
_entity.id
_entity.type
_entity.pdbx_description
1 polymer ?
#
loop_
_entity_poly.entity_id
_entity_poly.type
_entity_poly.pdbx_seq_one_letter_code
_entity_poly.pdbx_strand_id
1 'polypeptide(L)'
;MTFQEYWRIIRKRGWIILLAMFLGAAAAFVISYFQKDLYAATVEVSTVPARPDWGLGNTAKDLMRNFTANLKTPEVAARVIARQQLDMNPYDLLANTQVEPDSSTFTIKVQVRNPDGEVAKQAALGFADEFYEERTAYYAQLDKSD
;
A
#
# COMPACT_ATOMS: atom_id res chain seq x y z
N MET A 1 40.90 27.47 22.95
CA MET A 1 39.59 27.41 23.68
C MET A 1 39.68 26.31 24.70
N THR A 2 39.63 26.66 25.97
CA THR A 2 39.77 25.70 27.06
C THR A 2 38.40 25.13 27.43
N PHE A 3 38.40 23.88 27.90
CA PHE A 3 37.18 23.15 28.27
C PHE A 3 36.34 23.91 29.34
N GLN A 4 37.01 24.74 30.15
CA GLN A 4 36.36 25.59 31.16
C GLN A 4 35.54 26.73 30.59
N GLU A 5 35.89 27.25 29.41
CA GLU A 5 35.13 28.31 28.74
C GLU A 5 33.82 27.75 28.15
N TYR A 6 33.86 26.54 27.57
CA TYR A 6 32.64 25.83 27.13
C TYR A 6 31.68 25.56 28.28
N TRP A 7 32.18 25.11 29.43
CA TRP A 7 31.38 24.85 30.61
C TRP A 7 30.69 26.10 31.16
N ARG A 8 31.38 27.22 31.10
CA ARG A 8 30.83 28.52 31.55
C ARG A 8 29.72 29.01 30.61
N ILE A 9 29.87 28.81 29.31
CA ILE A 9 28.87 29.19 28.29
C ILE A 9 27.63 28.31 28.42
N ILE A 10 27.80 27.02 28.58
CA ILE A 10 26.72 26.06 28.77
C ILE A 10 25.93 26.38 30.05
N ARG A 11 26.60 26.73 31.13
CA ARG A 11 25.95 27.08 32.40
C ARG A 11 25.19 28.42 32.33
N LYS A 12 25.68 29.40 31.56
CA LYS A 12 25.01 30.70 31.37
C LYS A 12 23.88 30.67 30.36
N ARG A 13 23.99 29.85 29.33
CA ARG A 13 23.02 29.75 28.22
C ARG A 13 22.31 28.42 28.14
N GLY A 14 22.55 27.51 29.07
CA GLY A 14 21.94 26.17 29.12
C GLY A 14 20.42 26.21 29.17
N TRP A 15 19.85 27.26 29.78
CA TRP A 15 18.42 27.49 29.75
C TRP A 15 17.86 27.60 28.34
N ILE A 16 18.57 28.26 27.41
CA ILE A 16 18.13 28.43 26.02
C ILE A 16 18.14 27.06 25.32
N ILE A 17 19.13 26.22 25.59
CA ILE A 17 19.24 24.87 25.06
C ILE A 17 18.09 24.00 25.60
N LEU A 18 17.83 24.06 26.90
CA LEU A 18 16.70 23.36 27.52
C LEU A 18 15.35 23.81 26.97
N LEU A 19 15.16 25.11 26.76
CA LEU A 19 13.94 25.66 26.18
C LEU A 19 13.76 25.18 24.71
N ALA A 20 14.84 25.18 23.92
CA ALA A 20 14.80 24.70 22.54
C ALA A 20 14.50 23.20 22.48
N MET A 21 15.09 22.40 23.36
CA MET A 21 14.81 20.96 23.47
C MET A 21 13.34 20.72 23.88
N PHE A 22 12.83 21.48 24.84
CA PHE A 22 11.44 21.35 25.27
C PHE A 22 10.44 21.73 24.17
N LEU A 23 10.71 22.83 23.46
CA LEU A 23 9.90 23.24 22.31
C LEU A 23 9.93 22.20 21.19
N GLY A 24 11.11 21.65 20.87
CA GLY A 24 11.25 20.59 19.89
C GLY A 24 10.51 19.32 20.29
N ALA A 25 10.62 18.90 21.54
CA ALA A 25 9.89 17.74 22.06
C ALA A 25 8.37 17.98 22.07
N ALA A 26 7.91 19.16 22.46
CA ALA A 26 6.50 19.52 22.43
C ALA A 26 5.94 19.53 21.00
N ALA A 27 6.67 20.10 20.04
CA ALA A 27 6.27 20.09 18.63
C ALA A 27 6.21 18.66 18.07
N ALA A 28 7.21 17.83 18.34
CA ALA A 28 7.21 16.44 17.93
C ALA A 28 6.05 15.64 18.54
N PHE A 29 5.75 15.89 19.82
CA PHE A 29 4.61 15.25 20.49
C PHE A 29 3.28 15.64 19.87
N VAL A 30 3.08 16.95 19.58
CA VAL A 30 1.87 17.45 18.94
C VAL A 30 1.70 16.83 17.55
N ILE A 31 2.77 16.79 16.74
CA ILE A 31 2.72 16.19 15.41
C ILE A 31 2.38 14.70 15.52
N SER A 32 3.02 13.98 16.43
CA SER A 32 2.78 12.56 16.67
C SER A 32 1.34 12.27 17.13
N TYR A 33 0.80 13.13 17.98
CA TYR A 33 -0.58 12.98 18.48
C TYR A 33 -1.65 13.20 17.40
N PHE A 34 -1.37 14.09 16.43
CA PHE A 34 -2.27 14.33 15.31
C PHE A 34 -2.07 13.38 14.12
N GLN A 35 -1.01 12.58 14.12
CA GLN A 35 -0.85 11.52 13.12
C GLN A 35 -1.90 10.43 13.35
N LYS A 36 -2.76 10.24 12.35
CA LYS A 36 -3.69 9.12 12.34
C LYS A 36 -2.91 7.84 12.06
N ASP A 37 -3.12 6.83 12.88
CA ASP A 37 -2.58 5.51 12.61
C ASP A 37 -3.17 4.98 11.29
N LEU A 38 -2.31 4.59 10.36
CA LEU A 38 -2.70 3.96 9.12
C LEU A 38 -2.40 2.46 9.21
N TYR A 39 -3.44 1.68 9.12
CA TYR A 39 -3.33 0.23 9.02
C TYR A 39 -3.12 -0.17 7.57
N ALA A 40 -2.18 -1.06 7.31
CA ALA A 40 -1.92 -1.61 6.00
C ALA A 40 -2.35 -3.07 5.96
N ALA A 41 -3.32 -3.39 5.11
CA ALA A 41 -3.69 -4.76 4.81
C ALA A 41 -3.05 -5.17 3.48
N THR A 42 -2.33 -6.28 3.48
CA THR A 42 -1.67 -6.81 2.29
C THR A 42 -2.26 -8.17 1.95
N VAL A 43 -2.70 -8.33 0.70
CA VAL A 43 -3.14 -9.60 0.14
C VAL A 43 -2.22 -9.96 -1.01
N GLU A 44 -1.74 -11.19 -1.03
CA GLU A 44 -0.92 -11.73 -2.11
C GLU A 44 -1.78 -12.70 -2.94
N VAL A 45 -1.87 -12.43 -4.23
CA VAL A 45 -2.61 -13.26 -5.17
C VAL A 45 -1.63 -13.95 -6.09
N SER A 46 -1.61 -15.29 -6.07
CA SER A 46 -0.74 -16.08 -6.93
C SER A 46 -1.32 -16.22 -8.34
N THR A 47 -0.49 -15.93 -9.34
CA THR A 47 -0.82 -16.07 -10.76
C THR A 47 -0.08 -17.27 -11.37
N VAL A 48 -0.08 -18.42 -10.71
CA VAL A 48 0.63 -19.60 -11.21
C VAL A 48 0.07 -19.98 -12.57
N PRO A 49 0.88 -19.97 -13.65
CA PRO A 49 0.44 -20.46 -14.95
C PRO A 49 0.16 -21.97 -14.87
N ALA A 50 -0.93 -22.40 -15.47
CA ALA A 50 -1.38 -23.80 -15.43
C ALA A 50 -0.40 -24.78 -16.11
N ARG A 51 0.60 -24.30 -16.85
CA ARG A 51 1.66 -25.10 -17.47
C ARG A 51 2.99 -24.35 -17.38
N PRO A 52 4.06 -24.98 -16.85
CA PRO A 52 5.40 -24.40 -16.85
C PRO A 52 6.05 -24.62 -18.24
N ASP A 53 5.81 -23.70 -19.15
CA ASP A 53 6.49 -23.66 -20.43
C ASP A 53 7.54 -22.56 -20.45
N TRP A 54 8.75 -22.88 -20.85
CA TRP A 54 9.92 -21.99 -20.83
C TRP A 54 9.78 -20.76 -21.74
N GLY A 55 8.85 -20.79 -22.70
CA GLY A 55 8.52 -19.63 -23.55
C GLY A 55 7.59 -18.58 -22.93
N LEU A 56 6.93 -18.89 -21.82
CA LEU A 56 5.88 -18.07 -21.21
C LEU A 56 6.39 -17.04 -20.21
N GLY A 57 7.68 -17.02 -19.87
CA GLY A 57 8.22 -16.13 -18.85
C GLY A 57 8.01 -14.63 -19.16
N ASN A 58 8.16 -14.21 -20.39
CA ASN A 58 7.93 -12.83 -20.81
C ASN A 58 6.42 -12.54 -20.94
N THR A 59 5.67 -13.48 -21.48
CA THR A 59 4.20 -13.37 -21.61
C THR A 59 3.53 -13.31 -20.23
N ALA A 60 4.01 -14.09 -19.26
CA ALA A 60 3.51 -14.04 -17.89
C ALA A 60 3.79 -12.67 -17.22
N LYS A 61 4.96 -12.08 -17.46
CA LYS A 61 5.29 -10.74 -16.95
C LYS A 61 4.39 -9.67 -17.56
N ASP A 62 4.14 -9.74 -18.84
CA ASP A 62 3.28 -8.79 -19.54
C ASP A 62 1.81 -8.92 -19.08
N LEU A 63 1.34 -10.15 -18.89
CA LEU A 63 0.03 -10.41 -18.31
C LEU A 63 -0.09 -9.84 -16.88
N MET A 64 0.91 -10.06 -16.04
CA MET A 64 0.92 -9.50 -14.68
C MET A 64 0.87 -7.98 -14.68
N ARG A 65 1.59 -7.33 -15.59
CA ARG A 65 1.53 -5.86 -15.75
C ARG A 65 0.14 -5.41 -16.19
N ASN A 66 -0.46 -6.10 -17.13
CA ASN A 66 -1.81 -5.78 -17.62
C ASN A 66 -2.85 -5.96 -16.51
N PHE A 67 -2.80 -7.06 -15.75
CA PHE A 67 -3.69 -7.25 -14.61
C PHE A 67 -3.47 -6.21 -13.51
N THR A 68 -2.23 -5.84 -13.23
CA THR A 68 -1.91 -4.79 -12.27
C THR A 68 -2.48 -3.43 -12.71
N ALA A 69 -2.33 -3.09 -13.98
CA ALA A 69 -2.87 -1.86 -14.54
C ALA A 69 -4.40 -1.84 -14.50
N ASN A 70 -5.05 -2.96 -14.83
CA ASN A 70 -6.50 -3.08 -14.80
C ASN A 70 -7.08 -3.00 -13.38
N LEU A 71 -6.40 -3.60 -12.40
CA LEU A 71 -6.83 -3.52 -11.00
C LEU A 71 -6.79 -2.10 -10.44
N LYS A 72 -5.87 -1.28 -10.93
CA LYS A 72 -5.70 0.10 -10.45
C LYS A 72 -6.53 1.10 -11.26
N THR A 73 -7.78 0.80 -11.48
CA THR A 73 -8.73 1.69 -12.18
C THR A 73 -9.86 2.13 -11.26
N PRO A 74 -10.44 3.33 -11.50
CA PRO A 74 -11.58 3.82 -10.72
C PRO A 74 -12.80 2.89 -10.78
N GLU A 75 -13.00 2.21 -11.91
CA GLU A 75 -14.09 1.26 -12.10
C GLU A 75 -13.97 0.05 -11.19
N VAL A 76 -12.76 -0.51 -11.07
CA VAL A 76 -12.48 -1.63 -10.16
C VAL A 76 -12.64 -1.18 -8.71
N ALA A 77 -12.11 -0.01 -8.36
CA ALA A 77 -12.28 0.56 -7.02
C ALA A 77 -13.76 0.77 -6.67
N ALA A 78 -14.56 1.26 -7.60
CA ALA A 78 -16.00 1.42 -7.41
C ALA A 78 -16.71 0.08 -7.19
N ARG A 79 -16.34 -0.97 -7.92
CA ARG A 79 -16.88 -2.32 -7.70
C ARG A 79 -16.50 -2.90 -6.34
N VAL A 80 -15.25 -2.70 -5.91
CA VAL A 80 -14.78 -3.12 -4.58
C VAL A 80 -15.57 -2.42 -3.49
N ILE A 81 -15.77 -1.11 -3.60
CA ILE A 81 -16.56 -0.30 -2.67
C ILE A 81 -18.01 -0.80 -2.60
N ALA A 82 -18.63 -1.04 -3.74
CA ALA A 82 -20.01 -1.55 -3.80
C ALA A 82 -20.14 -2.97 -3.21
N ARG A 83 -19.17 -3.84 -3.52
CA ARG A 83 -19.17 -5.24 -3.05
C ARG A 83 -18.95 -5.34 -1.54
N GLN A 84 -18.03 -4.56 -1.01
CA GLN A 84 -17.67 -4.55 0.41
C GLN A 84 -18.50 -3.55 1.22
N GLN A 85 -19.41 -2.82 0.58
CA GLN A 85 -20.26 -1.78 1.20
C GLN A 85 -19.43 -0.73 1.97
N LEU A 86 -18.33 -0.29 1.38
CA LEU A 86 -17.46 0.73 1.96
C LEU A 86 -18.01 2.13 1.71
N ASP A 87 -17.96 2.99 2.72
CA ASP A 87 -18.34 4.40 2.61
C ASP A 87 -17.11 5.25 2.31
N MET A 88 -16.65 5.21 1.06
CA MET A 88 -15.50 5.99 0.60
C MET A 88 -15.54 6.23 -0.91
N ASN A 89 -14.77 7.24 -1.34
CA ASN A 89 -14.64 7.57 -2.75
C ASN A 89 -13.66 6.61 -3.46
N PRO A 90 -13.97 6.14 -4.70
CA PRO A 90 -13.07 5.29 -5.48
C PRO A 90 -11.67 5.87 -5.68
N TYR A 91 -11.54 7.18 -5.87
CA TYR A 91 -10.25 7.84 -6.02
C TYR A 91 -9.43 7.84 -4.74
N ASP A 92 -10.08 8.00 -3.58
CA ASP A 92 -9.41 7.93 -2.27
C ASP A 92 -8.93 6.50 -1.98
N LEU A 93 -9.72 5.50 -2.35
CA LEU A 93 -9.32 4.10 -2.24
C LEU A 93 -8.08 3.83 -3.10
N LEU A 94 -8.08 4.28 -4.37
CA LEU A 94 -6.94 4.10 -5.28
C LEU A 94 -5.68 4.82 -4.79
N ALA A 95 -5.82 6.03 -4.25
CA ALA A 95 -4.69 6.80 -3.72
C ALA A 95 -4.00 6.07 -2.55
N ASN A 96 -4.74 5.28 -1.80
CA ASN A 96 -4.26 4.51 -0.65
C ASN A 96 -3.99 3.03 -0.98
N THR A 97 -4.10 2.64 -2.24
CA THR A 97 -3.87 1.28 -2.70
C THR A 97 -2.59 1.21 -3.53
N GLN A 98 -1.70 0.29 -3.16
CA GLN A 98 -0.53 -0.08 -3.93
C GLN A 98 -0.72 -1.49 -4.49
N VAL A 99 -0.45 -1.65 -5.78
CA VAL A 99 -0.49 -2.94 -6.47
C VAL A 99 0.86 -3.17 -7.10
N GLU A 100 1.57 -4.18 -6.64
CA GLU A 100 2.93 -4.49 -7.08
C GLU A 100 3.00 -5.93 -7.60
N PRO A 101 3.42 -6.14 -8.85
CA PRO A 101 3.67 -7.46 -9.39
C PRO A 101 5.05 -7.95 -8.95
N ASP A 102 5.11 -9.14 -8.37
CA ASP A 102 6.35 -9.86 -8.08
C ASP A 102 6.56 -10.95 -9.13
N SER A 103 7.40 -10.66 -10.11
CA SER A 103 7.67 -11.59 -11.21
C SER A 103 8.55 -12.78 -10.82
N SER A 104 9.18 -12.76 -9.64
CA SER A 104 9.99 -13.86 -9.13
C SER A 104 9.13 -14.98 -8.55
N THR A 105 8.02 -14.62 -7.94
CA THR A 105 7.07 -15.55 -7.30
C THR A 105 5.77 -15.70 -8.08
N PHE A 106 5.60 -14.98 -9.19
CA PHE A 106 4.35 -14.88 -9.95
C PHE A 106 3.15 -14.50 -9.06
N THR A 107 3.38 -13.56 -8.15
CA THR A 107 2.35 -13.04 -7.26
C THR A 107 2.12 -11.55 -7.50
N ILE A 108 0.89 -11.11 -7.27
CA ILE A 108 0.53 -9.69 -7.23
C ILE A 108 0.21 -9.36 -5.78
N LYS A 109 0.93 -8.38 -5.24
CA LYS A 109 0.70 -7.84 -3.90
C LYS A 109 -0.23 -6.64 -3.98
N VAL A 110 -1.34 -6.71 -3.30
CA VAL A 110 -2.27 -5.59 -3.14
C VAL A 110 -2.20 -5.12 -1.69
N GLN A 111 -1.75 -3.91 -1.48
CA GLN A 111 -1.67 -3.28 -0.17
C GLN A 111 -2.64 -2.10 -0.11
N VAL A 112 -3.56 -2.13 0.82
CA VAL A 112 -4.48 -1.03 1.10
C VAL A 112 -4.18 -0.43 2.45
N ARG A 113 -4.08 0.89 2.51
CA ARG A 113 -3.88 1.66 3.73
C ARG A 113 -5.15 2.41 4.10
N ASN A 114 -5.58 2.28 5.34
CA ASN A 114 -6.75 3.00 5.85
C ASN A 114 -6.59 3.23 7.36
N PRO A 115 -7.12 4.34 7.92
CA PRO A 115 -7.18 4.56 9.36
C PRO A 115 -7.96 3.48 10.11
N ASP A 116 -8.90 2.80 9.44
CA ASP A 116 -9.61 1.65 9.96
C ASP A 116 -9.02 0.37 9.36
N GLY A 117 -8.46 -0.49 10.23
CA GLY A 117 -7.83 -1.74 9.82
C GLY A 117 -8.81 -2.75 9.20
N GLU A 118 -10.06 -2.75 9.63
CA GLU A 118 -11.09 -3.63 9.06
C GLU A 118 -11.46 -3.19 7.64
N VAL A 119 -11.59 -1.87 7.41
CA VAL A 119 -11.83 -1.32 6.07
C VAL A 119 -10.65 -1.62 5.14
N ALA A 120 -9.42 -1.47 5.61
CA ALA A 120 -8.23 -1.83 4.84
C ALA A 120 -8.23 -3.30 4.43
N LYS A 121 -8.57 -4.19 5.35
CA LYS A 121 -8.66 -5.64 5.11
C LYS A 121 -9.76 -5.98 4.10
N GLN A 122 -10.95 -5.43 4.28
CA GLN A 122 -12.08 -5.67 3.38
C GLN A 122 -11.79 -5.16 1.97
N ALA A 123 -11.20 -3.97 1.84
CA ALA A 123 -10.79 -3.42 0.56
C ALA A 123 -9.73 -4.30 -0.13
N ALA A 124 -8.71 -4.76 0.59
CA ALA A 124 -7.68 -5.64 0.04
C ALA A 124 -8.26 -6.98 -0.44
N LEU A 125 -9.16 -7.58 0.32
CA LEU A 125 -9.89 -8.79 -0.08
C LEU A 125 -10.79 -8.54 -1.30
N GLY A 126 -11.46 -7.40 -1.36
CA GLY A 126 -12.28 -7.01 -2.51
C GLY A 126 -11.47 -6.91 -3.81
N PHE A 127 -10.27 -6.34 -3.76
CA PHE A 127 -9.35 -6.33 -4.90
C PHE A 127 -8.89 -7.72 -5.30
N ALA A 128 -8.64 -8.60 -4.35
CA ALA A 128 -8.30 -9.99 -4.63
C ALA A 128 -9.44 -10.73 -5.33
N ASP A 129 -10.68 -10.53 -4.91
CA ASP A 129 -11.86 -11.12 -5.52
C ASP A 129 -12.06 -10.61 -6.96
N GLU A 130 -11.90 -9.31 -7.21
CA GLU A 130 -11.93 -8.73 -8.56
C GLU A 130 -10.86 -9.34 -9.46
N PHE A 131 -9.66 -9.54 -8.94
CA PHE A 131 -8.58 -10.19 -9.67
C PHE A 131 -8.93 -11.63 -10.06
N TYR A 132 -9.50 -12.41 -9.15
CA TYR A 132 -9.90 -13.78 -9.44
C TYR A 132 -10.99 -13.84 -10.50
N GLU A 133 -11.96 -12.94 -10.46
CA GLU A 133 -13.03 -12.87 -11.46
C GLU A 133 -12.48 -12.49 -12.84
N GLU A 134 -11.62 -11.48 -12.92
CA GLU A 134 -10.98 -11.06 -14.16
C GLU A 134 -10.13 -12.17 -14.78
N ARG A 135 -9.35 -12.85 -13.94
CA ARG A 135 -8.55 -14.00 -14.34
C ARG A 135 -9.41 -15.14 -14.88
N THR A 136 -10.47 -15.47 -14.18
CA THR A 136 -11.38 -16.55 -14.59
C THR A 136 -12.07 -16.21 -15.91
N ALA A 137 -12.50 -14.97 -16.10
CA ALA A 137 -13.08 -14.50 -17.35
C ALA A 137 -12.09 -14.56 -18.51
N TYR A 138 -10.83 -14.18 -18.27
CA TYR A 138 -9.77 -14.25 -19.27
C TYR A 138 -9.51 -15.69 -19.77
N TYR A 139 -9.38 -16.64 -18.84
CA TYR A 139 -9.17 -18.05 -19.21
C TYR A 139 -10.40 -18.67 -19.88
N ALA A 140 -11.61 -18.28 -19.47
CA ALA A 140 -12.84 -18.74 -20.13
C ALA A 140 -12.99 -18.23 -21.57
N GLN A 141 -12.39 -17.09 -21.90
CA GLN A 141 -12.34 -16.59 -23.28
C GLN A 141 -11.35 -17.37 -24.14
N LEU A 142 -10.21 -17.76 -23.58
CA LEU A 142 -9.20 -18.57 -24.28
C LEU A 142 -9.73 -19.97 -24.63
N ASP A 143 -10.50 -20.58 -23.72
CA ASP A 143 -11.08 -21.93 -23.91
C ASP A 143 -12.19 -21.96 -24.99
N LYS A 144 -12.79 -20.82 -25.29
CA LYS A 144 -13.82 -20.68 -26.34
C LYS A 144 -13.24 -20.40 -27.73
N SER A 145 -11.95 -20.13 -27.85
CA SER A 145 -11.28 -19.78 -29.10
C SER A 145 -10.58 -20.96 -29.79
N ASP A 146 -10.60 -22.14 -29.16
CA ASP A 146 -10.20 -23.44 -29.73
C ASP A 146 -11.45 -24.20 -30.20
#